data_fcbfc1c8ec2bf20e1666db43c559cb9e
#
_entry.id   fcbfc1c8ec2bf20e1666db43c559cb9e
#
_cell.length_a   1.000
_cell.length_b   1.000
_cell.length_c   1.000
_cell.angle_alpha   90.00
_cell.angle_beta   90.00
_cell.angle_gamma   90.00
#
_symmetry.space_group_name_H-M   'P 1'
#
loop_
_entity.id
_entity.type
_entity.pdbx_description
1 polymer ?
#
loop_
_entity_poly.entity_id
_entity_poly.type
_entity_poly.pdbx_seq_one_letter_code
_entity_poly.pdbx_strand_id
1 'polypeptide(L)'
;VSAGEVKTKGYVAVDDIARKVIDQIGYNKSDYQFDAKSCAVLTAIHGQSSDINQGVEREEAENQGAGDQGIMFGYACREMDNFMPVTSELAHIILQKLAEIRREGKVMTYLRPDAKSQVTIQYADDKTPEKIDAIVVSTQHDEFADDDTMLAKIREDVENILIPQVIAEC
;
A
#
# COMPACT_ATOMS: atom_id res chain seq x y z
N VAL A 1 5.54 14.59 4.99
CA VAL A 1 5.95 15.03 6.34
C VAL A 1 6.39 13.79 7.12
N SER A 2 7.58 13.86 7.75
CA SER A 2 8.09 12.86 8.69
C SER A 2 8.28 13.54 10.05
N ALA A 3 7.62 13.04 11.09
CA ALA A 3 7.66 13.61 12.42
C ALA A 3 7.69 12.52 13.49
N GLY A 4 8.28 12.80 14.63
CA GLY A 4 8.35 11.88 15.75
C GLY A 4 9.60 12.07 16.60
N GLU A 5 9.75 11.18 17.58
CA GLU A 5 10.90 11.15 18.47
C GLU A 5 11.68 9.86 18.25
N VAL A 6 13.01 9.95 18.23
CA VAL A 6 13.89 8.80 18.07
C VAL A 6 15.08 8.88 19.03
N LYS A 7 15.57 7.71 19.44
CA LYS A 7 16.85 7.56 20.09
C LYS A 7 17.76 6.68 19.26
N THR A 8 18.82 7.23 18.73
CA THR A 8 19.77 6.51 17.88
C THR A 8 21.16 7.11 18.00
N LYS A 9 22.19 6.29 17.75
CA LYS A 9 23.58 6.74 17.55
C LYS A 9 23.90 6.94 16.06
N GLY A 10 23.02 6.50 15.17
CA GLY A 10 23.19 6.61 13.73
C GLY A 10 22.55 7.86 13.16
N TYR A 11 22.91 8.19 11.94
CA TYR A 11 22.28 9.23 11.13
C TYR A 11 21.62 8.62 9.89
N VAL A 12 20.44 9.11 9.55
CA VAL A 12 19.70 8.71 8.36
C VAL A 12 19.25 9.96 7.62
N ALA A 13 19.61 10.08 6.34
CA ALA A 13 19.10 11.12 5.46
C ALA A 13 17.66 10.79 5.05
N VAL A 14 16.70 11.21 5.87
CA VAL A 14 15.28 10.86 5.72
C VAL A 14 14.69 11.39 4.42
N ASP A 15 15.09 12.57 3.99
CA ASP A 15 14.65 13.20 2.74
C ASP A 15 15.11 12.41 1.52
N ASP A 16 16.36 11.94 1.48
CA ASP A 16 16.90 11.11 0.40
C ASP A 16 16.14 9.77 0.30
N ILE A 17 15.89 9.14 1.45
CA ILE A 17 15.14 7.87 1.49
C ILE A 17 13.70 8.09 1.04
N ALA A 18 13.03 9.15 1.51
CA ALA A 18 11.67 9.46 1.10
C ALA A 18 11.58 9.66 -0.41
N ARG A 19 12.50 10.42 -1.02
CA ARG A 19 12.56 10.63 -2.46
C ARG A 19 12.80 9.32 -3.22
N LYS A 20 13.72 8.49 -2.74
CA LYS A 20 13.97 7.19 -3.34
C LYS A 20 12.74 6.29 -3.33
N VAL A 21 12.00 6.25 -2.23
CA VAL A 21 10.76 5.46 -2.13
C VAL A 21 9.68 6.01 -3.06
N ILE A 22 9.50 7.33 -3.12
CA ILE A 22 8.54 7.98 -4.02
C ILE A 22 8.86 7.64 -5.50
N ASP A 23 10.14 7.68 -5.88
CA ASP A 23 10.60 7.28 -7.21
C ASP A 23 10.33 5.80 -7.52
N GLN A 24 10.63 4.91 -6.56
CA GLN A 24 10.36 3.47 -6.68
C GLN A 24 8.87 3.14 -6.79
N ILE A 25 8.02 3.90 -6.13
CA ILE A 25 6.56 3.78 -6.27
C ILE A 25 6.14 4.13 -7.70
N GLY A 26 6.87 5.03 -8.38
CA GLY A 26 6.63 5.42 -9.77
C GLY A 26 6.25 6.87 -9.98
N TYR A 27 6.30 7.72 -8.96
CA TYR A 27 6.12 9.15 -9.08
C TYR A 27 7.43 9.82 -9.53
N ASN A 28 7.77 9.63 -10.81
CA ASN A 28 9.04 10.06 -11.40
C ASN A 28 8.87 10.98 -12.61
N LYS A 29 7.64 11.44 -12.88
CA LYS A 29 7.29 12.35 -13.98
C LYS A 29 6.57 13.58 -13.42
N SER A 30 6.96 14.76 -13.88
CA SER A 30 6.32 16.03 -13.50
C SER A 30 4.84 16.12 -13.92
N ASP A 31 4.47 15.43 -15.00
CA ASP A 31 3.09 15.37 -15.52
C ASP A 31 2.10 14.74 -14.51
N TYR A 32 2.61 14.02 -13.54
CA TYR A 32 1.79 13.49 -12.43
C TYR A 32 1.45 14.55 -11.38
N GLN A 33 1.95 15.80 -11.54
CA GLN A 33 1.81 16.91 -10.60
C GLN A 33 2.35 16.63 -9.20
N PHE A 34 3.07 15.53 -9.05
CA PHE A 34 3.81 15.11 -7.88
C PHE A 34 4.95 14.18 -8.36
N ASP A 35 6.18 14.50 -8.00
CA ASP A 35 7.33 13.67 -8.35
C ASP A 35 8.40 13.69 -7.26
N ALA A 36 9.23 12.66 -7.25
CA ALA A 36 10.26 12.44 -6.25
C ALA A 36 11.33 13.56 -6.19
N LYS A 37 11.59 14.25 -7.30
CA LYS A 37 12.63 15.27 -7.38
C LYS A 37 12.15 16.62 -6.88
N SER A 38 10.89 16.97 -7.19
CA SER A 38 10.34 18.31 -6.92
C SER A 38 9.45 18.40 -5.68
N CYS A 39 8.96 17.27 -5.12
CA CYS A 39 8.10 17.29 -3.95
C CYS A 39 8.84 17.85 -2.71
N ALA A 40 8.11 18.56 -1.85
CA ALA A 40 8.64 18.98 -0.56
C ALA A 40 8.71 17.79 0.42
N VAL A 41 9.84 17.63 1.09
CA VAL A 41 10.00 16.70 2.21
C VAL A 41 10.24 17.53 3.48
N LEU A 42 9.29 17.46 4.41
CA LEU A 42 9.36 18.16 5.68
C LEU A 42 9.65 17.17 6.79
N THR A 43 10.66 17.45 7.60
CA THR A 43 11.05 16.62 8.72
C THR A 43 10.94 17.39 10.04
N ALA A 44 10.35 16.76 11.05
CA ALA A 44 10.28 17.24 12.42
C ALA A 44 10.57 16.06 13.36
N ILE A 45 11.80 15.52 13.24
CA ILE A 45 12.27 14.39 14.04
C ILE A 45 13.17 14.95 15.12
N HIS A 46 12.86 14.61 16.37
CA HIS A 46 13.58 15.06 17.56
C HIS A 46 14.18 13.89 18.33
N GLY A 47 15.13 14.20 19.20
CA GLY A 47 15.61 13.23 20.20
C GLY A 47 14.52 12.91 21.22
N GLN A 48 14.38 11.63 21.58
CA GLN A 48 13.44 11.22 22.62
C GLN A 48 13.79 11.88 23.97
N SER A 49 12.74 12.29 24.71
CA SER A 49 12.89 12.83 26.07
C SER A 49 13.64 11.86 26.98
N SER A 50 14.56 12.38 27.80
CA SER A 50 15.31 11.61 28.78
C SER A 50 14.40 10.90 29.81
N ASP A 51 13.31 11.54 30.20
CA ASP A 51 12.36 11.02 31.17
C ASP A 51 11.61 9.81 30.64
N ILE A 52 11.13 9.90 29.39
CA ILE A 52 10.48 8.76 28.69
C ILE A 52 11.51 7.65 28.48
N ASN A 53 12.73 7.99 28.10
CA ASN A 53 13.77 7.01 27.83
C ASN A 53 14.15 6.16 29.05
N GLN A 54 14.07 6.68 30.27
CA GLN A 54 14.26 5.91 31.50
C GLN A 54 13.28 4.75 31.63
N GLY A 55 12.04 4.92 31.12
CA GLY A 55 11.03 3.88 31.08
C GLY A 55 11.25 2.84 29.98
N VAL A 56 11.96 3.20 28.92
CA VAL A 56 12.15 2.38 27.72
C VAL A 56 13.41 1.52 27.81
N GLU A 57 14.57 2.07 28.20
CA GLU A 57 15.82 1.33 28.26
C GLU A 57 15.88 0.36 29.43
N ARG A 58 16.26 -0.86 29.13
CA ARG A 58 16.55 -1.94 30.11
C ARG A 58 17.90 -2.56 29.76
N GLU A 59 18.54 -3.17 30.74
CA GLU A 59 19.84 -3.84 30.57
C GLU A 59 19.73 -5.00 29.56
N GLU A 60 18.59 -5.72 29.57
CA GLU A 60 18.29 -6.83 28.68
C GLU A 60 17.33 -6.37 27.58
N ALA A 61 17.69 -6.62 26.31
CA ALA A 61 16.92 -6.18 25.16
C ALA A 61 15.48 -6.74 25.12
N GLU A 62 15.27 -7.94 25.66
CA GLU A 62 13.95 -8.59 25.74
C GLU A 62 13.02 -7.93 26.77
N ASN A 63 13.56 -7.16 27.70
CA ASN A 63 12.82 -6.40 28.69
C ASN A 63 12.61 -4.92 28.28
N GLN A 64 12.94 -4.57 27.04
CA GLN A 64 12.75 -3.22 26.49
C GLN A 64 11.32 -2.74 26.68
N GLY A 65 11.15 -1.53 27.25
CA GLY A 65 9.85 -0.90 27.41
C GLY A 65 9.37 -0.21 26.16
N ALA A 66 8.09 0.18 26.15
CA ALA A 66 7.50 0.99 25.10
C ALA A 66 7.61 2.48 25.41
N GLY A 67 7.78 3.32 24.39
CA GLY A 67 7.84 4.78 24.53
C GLY A 67 6.50 5.44 24.83
N ASP A 68 5.39 4.71 24.68
CA ASP A 68 4.05 5.18 24.98
C ASP A 68 3.13 4.01 25.34
N GLN A 69 1.97 4.32 25.87
CA GLN A 69 0.90 3.36 26.13
C GLN A 69 0.25 2.91 24.82
N GLY A 70 -0.25 1.68 24.79
CA GLY A 70 -0.94 1.15 23.63
C GLY A 70 -1.77 -0.08 23.95
N ILE A 71 -2.83 -0.27 23.18
CA ILE A 71 -3.61 -1.51 23.13
C ILE A 71 -3.58 -1.98 21.67
N MET A 72 -3.20 -3.25 21.47
CA MET A 72 -3.12 -3.86 20.15
C MET A 72 -4.15 -4.97 20.04
N PHE A 73 -4.80 -5.05 18.88
CA PHE A 73 -5.71 -6.11 18.52
C PHE A 73 -5.16 -6.86 17.31
N GLY A 74 -5.22 -8.18 17.37
CA GLY A 74 -4.86 -9.03 16.25
C GLY A 74 -6.05 -9.88 15.82
N TYR A 75 -6.13 -10.15 14.52
CA TYR A 75 -7.13 -11.06 13.94
C TYR A 75 -6.44 -11.95 12.91
N ALA A 76 -6.77 -13.24 12.93
CA ALA A 76 -6.32 -14.22 11.95
C ALA A 76 -7.44 -15.21 11.70
N CYS A 77 -7.59 -15.66 10.45
CA CYS A 77 -8.58 -16.64 10.03
C CYS A 77 -7.95 -17.68 9.10
N ARG A 78 -8.72 -18.68 8.67
CA ARG A 78 -8.25 -19.75 7.78
C ARG A 78 -8.84 -19.63 6.37
N GLU A 79 -9.18 -18.42 5.95
CA GLU A 79 -9.74 -18.18 4.62
C GLU A 79 -8.65 -18.21 3.54
N MET A 80 -7.43 -17.77 3.89
CA MET A 80 -6.26 -17.79 3.03
C MET A 80 -5.07 -18.42 3.76
N ASP A 81 -4.09 -18.94 3.03
CA ASP A 81 -2.90 -19.62 3.59
C ASP A 81 -2.04 -18.74 4.50
N ASN A 82 -2.06 -17.43 4.27
CA ASN A 82 -1.38 -16.43 5.11
C ASN A 82 -2.20 -15.95 6.30
N PHE A 83 -3.32 -16.63 6.60
CA PHE A 83 -4.25 -16.31 7.69
C PHE A 83 -4.96 -14.96 7.59
N MET A 84 -4.94 -14.33 6.43
CA MET A 84 -5.67 -13.09 6.17
C MET A 84 -7.12 -13.39 5.75
N PRO A 85 -8.08 -12.48 6.05
CA PRO A 85 -9.41 -12.53 5.45
C PRO A 85 -9.34 -12.41 3.93
N VAL A 86 -10.06 -13.26 3.22
CA VAL A 86 -10.05 -13.29 1.74
C VAL A 86 -10.42 -11.95 1.11
N THR A 87 -11.32 -11.18 1.72
CA THR A 87 -11.69 -9.85 1.23
C THR A 87 -10.52 -8.87 1.22
N SER A 88 -9.75 -8.84 2.30
CA SER A 88 -8.57 -7.96 2.43
C SER A 88 -7.44 -8.44 1.53
N GLU A 89 -7.21 -9.75 1.50
CA GLU A 89 -6.12 -10.33 0.71
C GLU A 89 -6.34 -10.12 -0.78
N LEU A 90 -7.54 -10.44 -1.30
CA LEU A 90 -7.86 -10.19 -2.71
C LEU A 90 -7.73 -8.71 -3.09
N ALA A 91 -8.17 -7.80 -2.22
CA ALA A 91 -8.02 -6.38 -2.48
C ALA A 91 -6.54 -5.97 -2.58
N HIS A 92 -5.65 -6.55 -1.76
CA HIS A 92 -4.21 -6.31 -1.83
C HIS A 92 -3.59 -6.94 -3.09
N ILE A 93 -3.92 -8.19 -3.42
CA ILE A 93 -3.40 -8.88 -4.63
C ILE A 93 -3.78 -8.10 -5.89
N ILE A 94 -5.02 -7.60 -6.00
CA ILE A 94 -5.46 -6.75 -7.12
C ILE A 94 -4.52 -5.56 -7.31
N LEU A 95 -4.21 -4.83 -6.23
CA LEU A 95 -3.33 -3.65 -6.31
C LEU A 95 -1.87 -4.01 -6.58
N GLN A 96 -1.38 -5.13 -6.05
CA GLN A 96 -0.03 -5.64 -6.33
C GLN A 96 0.12 -5.97 -7.82
N LYS A 97 -0.85 -6.71 -8.39
CA LYS A 97 -0.85 -7.05 -9.81
C LYS A 97 -0.98 -5.82 -10.71
N LEU A 98 -1.84 -4.88 -10.34
CA LEU A 98 -1.96 -3.62 -11.08
C LEU A 98 -0.63 -2.84 -11.09
N ALA A 99 0.08 -2.81 -9.97
CA ALA A 99 1.39 -2.18 -9.87
C ALA A 99 2.48 -2.94 -10.66
N GLU A 100 2.44 -4.27 -10.72
CA GLU A 100 3.32 -5.10 -11.54
C GLU A 100 3.11 -4.80 -13.03
N ILE A 101 1.86 -4.85 -13.52
CA ILE A 101 1.48 -4.53 -14.90
C ILE A 101 1.99 -3.14 -15.28
N ARG A 102 1.79 -2.15 -14.41
CA ARG A 102 2.28 -0.79 -14.63
C ARG A 102 3.79 -0.71 -14.75
N ARG A 103 4.54 -1.41 -13.88
CA ARG A 103 6.02 -1.43 -13.90
C ARG A 103 6.57 -2.14 -15.12
N GLU A 104 5.92 -3.20 -15.59
CA GLU A 104 6.29 -3.87 -16.82
C GLU A 104 6.11 -2.98 -18.06
N GLY A 105 5.11 -2.11 -18.08
CA GLY A 105 4.88 -1.16 -19.14
C GLY A 105 4.57 -1.77 -20.51
N LYS A 106 4.05 -3.01 -20.54
CA LYS A 106 3.73 -3.74 -21.80
C LYS A 106 2.26 -3.62 -22.18
N VAL A 107 1.38 -3.71 -21.19
CA VAL A 107 -0.07 -3.59 -21.32
C VAL A 107 -0.56 -2.56 -20.32
N MET A 108 -1.77 -2.03 -20.49
CA MET A 108 -2.33 -0.98 -19.63
C MET A 108 -1.32 0.16 -19.37
N THR A 109 -0.64 0.61 -20.40
CA THR A 109 0.49 1.58 -20.32
C THR A 109 0.08 2.96 -19.81
N TYR A 110 -1.22 3.23 -19.76
CA TYR A 110 -1.83 4.45 -19.24
C TYR A 110 -1.88 4.50 -17.70
N LEU A 111 -1.56 3.41 -16.99
CA LEU A 111 -1.66 3.35 -15.53
C LEU A 111 -0.68 4.30 -14.85
N ARG A 112 -1.17 5.00 -13.83
CA ARG A 112 -0.39 5.79 -12.88
C ARG A 112 -0.32 5.08 -11.52
N PRO A 113 0.54 5.54 -10.59
CA PRO A 113 0.80 4.80 -9.36
C PRO A 113 -0.38 4.65 -8.39
N ASP A 114 -1.27 5.64 -8.30
CA ASP A 114 -2.37 5.62 -7.34
C ASP A 114 -3.52 4.73 -7.82
N ALA A 115 -3.95 3.81 -6.97
CA ALA A 115 -5.09 2.94 -7.23
C ALA A 115 -5.76 2.50 -5.92
N LYS A 116 -7.03 2.14 -6.04
CA LYS A 116 -7.85 1.61 -4.95
C LYS A 116 -8.58 0.37 -5.42
N SER A 117 -8.79 -0.58 -4.51
CA SER A 117 -9.61 -1.76 -4.76
C SER A 117 -10.56 -2.02 -3.59
N GLN A 118 -11.71 -2.58 -3.91
CA GLN A 118 -12.67 -3.09 -2.95
C GLN A 118 -13.19 -4.42 -3.43
N VAL A 119 -13.27 -5.39 -2.54
CA VAL A 119 -13.82 -6.72 -2.82
C VAL A 119 -14.98 -7.00 -1.88
N THR A 120 -16.11 -7.39 -2.43
CA THR A 120 -17.30 -7.83 -1.69
C THR A 120 -17.47 -9.33 -1.87
N ILE A 121 -17.54 -10.06 -0.77
CA ILE A 121 -17.70 -11.53 -0.73
C ILE A 121 -19.02 -11.88 -0.06
N GLN A 122 -19.75 -12.80 -0.66
CA GLN A 122 -20.86 -13.46 -0.02
C GLN A 122 -20.33 -14.63 0.80
N TYR A 123 -20.77 -14.71 2.05
CA TYR A 123 -20.45 -15.79 2.99
C TYR A 123 -21.68 -16.65 3.23
N ALA A 124 -21.48 -17.96 3.39
CA ALA A 124 -22.50 -18.89 3.87
C ALA A 124 -22.84 -18.65 5.36
N ASP A 125 -23.88 -19.31 5.83
CA ASP A 125 -24.33 -19.21 7.24
C ASP A 125 -23.23 -19.70 8.24
N ASP A 126 -22.38 -20.63 7.81
CA ASP A 126 -21.23 -21.14 8.57
C ASP A 126 -20.00 -20.23 8.49
N LYS A 127 -20.12 -19.05 7.83
CA LYS A 127 -19.06 -18.05 7.59
C LYS A 127 -17.96 -18.49 6.64
N THR A 128 -18.17 -19.50 5.82
CA THR A 128 -17.26 -19.82 4.71
C THR A 128 -17.48 -18.89 3.53
N PRO A 129 -16.42 -18.40 2.86
CA PRO A 129 -16.55 -17.60 1.64
C PRO A 129 -17.19 -18.47 0.51
N GLU A 130 -18.25 -17.98 -0.13
CA GLU A 130 -18.93 -18.71 -1.21
C GLU A 130 -18.61 -18.16 -2.60
N LYS A 131 -18.68 -16.85 -2.73
CA LYS A 131 -18.42 -16.20 -4.03
C LYS A 131 -18.02 -14.75 -3.87
N ILE A 132 -17.31 -14.26 -4.86
CA ILE A 132 -17.09 -12.82 -5.05
C ILE A 132 -18.38 -12.22 -5.63
N ASP A 133 -18.97 -11.28 -4.92
CA ASP A 133 -20.18 -10.58 -5.34
C ASP A 133 -19.84 -9.34 -6.19
N ALA A 134 -18.83 -8.57 -5.78
CA ALA A 134 -18.39 -7.41 -6.54
C ALA A 134 -16.89 -7.14 -6.34
N ILE A 135 -16.27 -6.63 -7.39
CA ILE A 135 -14.92 -6.03 -7.37
C ILE A 135 -15.03 -4.61 -7.90
N VAL A 136 -14.49 -3.65 -7.14
CA VAL A 136 -14.35 -2.27 -7.59
C VAL A 136 -12.86 -1.96 -7.69
N VAL A 137 -12.42 -1.46 -8.84
CA VAL A 137 -11.07 -0.97 -9.08
C VAL A 137 -11.15 0.48 -9.54
N SER A 138 -10.42 1.36 -8.87
CA SER A 138 -10.22 2.75 -9.27
C SER A 138 -8.74 2.99 -9.43
N THR A 139 -8.32 3.54 -10.56
CA THR A 139 -6.92 3.82 -10.83
C THR A 139 -6.72 5.20 -11.41
N GLN A 140 -5.65 5.87 -11.02
CA GLN A 140 -5.16 7.03 -11.72
C GLN A 140 -4.57 6.59 -13.06
N HIS A 141 -4.83 7.33 -14.13
CA HIS A 141 -4.38 7.01 -15.48
C HIS A 141 -4.03 8.27 -16.29
N ASP A 142 -3.31 8.08 -17.37
CA ASP A 142 -3.08 9.13 -18.35
C ASP A 142 -4.37 9.43 -19.11
N GLU A 143 -4.52 10.65 -19.61
CA GLU A 143 -5.58 11.04 -20.52
C GLU A 143 -5.19 10.58 -21.94
N PHE A 144 -5.87 9.56 -22.46
CA PHE A 144 -5.55 8.96 -23.75
C PHE A 144 -6.72 8.96 -24.75
N ALA A 145 -7.92 9.32 -24.30
CA ALA A 145 -9.14 9.42 -25.11
C ALA A 145 -10.19 10.27 -24.36
N ASP A 146 -11.41 10.33 -24.88
CA ASP A 146 -12.56 10.86 -24.14
C ASP A 146 -12.94 9.96 -22.95
N ASP A 147 -13.65 10.51 -21.97
CA ASP A 147 -13.95 9.84 -20.70
C ASP A 147 -14.68 8.50 -20.89
N ASP A 148 -15.66 8.43 -21.78
CA ASP A 148 -16.44 7.20 -21.99
C ASP A 148 -15.57 6.10 -22.63
N THR A 149 -14.73 6.47 -23.58
CA THR A 149 -13.78 5.56 -24.23
C THR A 149 -12.71 5.07 -23.24
N MET A 150 -12.16 5.97 -22.41
CA MET A 150 -11.19 5.61 -21.39
C MET A 150 -11.81 4.65 -20.36
N LEU A 151 -13.01 4.95 -19.86
CA LEU A 151 -13.71 4.11 -18.89
C LEU A 151 -13.99 2.72 -19.45
N ALA A 152 -14.49 2.64 -20.69
CA ALA A 152 -14.75 1.37 -21.36
C ALA A 152 -13.47 0.54 -21.52
N LYS A 153 -12.38 1.18 -21.96
CA LYS A 153 -11.08 0.50 -22.14
C LYS A 153 -10.48 0.01 -20.82
N ILE A 154 -10.51 0.84 -19.78
CA ILE A 154 -10.00 0.46 -18.47
C ILE A 154 -10.79 -0.73 -17.91
N ARG A 155 -12.12 -0.70 -18.08
CA ARG A 155 -12.98 -1.81 -17.64
C ARG A 155 -12.64 -3.10 -18.38
N GLU A 156 -12.55 -3.06 -19.70
CA GLU A 156 -12.16 -4.21 -20.53
C GLU A 156 -10.81 -4.79 -20.09
N ASP A 157 -9.81 -3.93 -19.86
CA ASP A 157 -8.47 -4.37 -19.44
C ASP A 157 -8.45 -4.94 -18.02
N VAL A 158 -9.23 -4.39 -17.10
CA VAL A 158 -9.40 -4.96 -15.76
C VAL A 158 -10.01 -6.35 -15.86
N GLU A 159 -11.08 -6.52 -16.66
CA GLU A 159 -11.78 -7.80 -16.80
C GLU A 159 -10.92 -8.86 -17.53
N ASN A 160 -10.17 -8.48 -18.56
CA ASN A 160 -9.46 -9.43 -19.42
C ASN A 160 -7.97 -9.59 -19.13
N ILE A 161 -7.34 -8.65 -18.42
CA ILE A 161 -5.89 -8.67 -18.14
C ILE A 161 -5.63 -8.79 -16.63
N LEU A 162 -6.21 -7.91 -15.81
CA LEU A 162 -5.92 -7.86 -14.39
C LEU A 162 -6.56 -9.04 -13.63
N ILE A 163 -7.87 -9.22 -13.75
CA ILE A 163 -8.60 -10.24 -12.96
C ILE A 163 -8.11 -11.67 -13.24
N PRO A 164 -7.82 -12.10 -14.49
CA PRO A 164 -7.27 -13.42 -14.74
C PRO A 164 -5.91 -13.65 -14.06
N GLN A 165 -5.05 -12.63 -13.96
CA GLN A 165 -3.77 -12.75 -13.26
C GLN A 165 -3.95 -12.83 -11.74
N VAL A 166 -4.93 -12.12 -11.17
CA VAL A 166 -5.28 -12.21 -9.76
C VAL A 166 -5.78 -13.63 -9.41
N ILE A 167 -6.68 -14.18 -10.21
CA ILE A 167 -7.23 -15.53 -10.00
C ILE A 167 -6.14 -16.61 -10.11
N ALA A 168 -5.15 -16.43 -10.98
CA ALA A 168 -4.06 -17.39 -11.15
C ALA A 168 -3.09 -17.40 -9.94
N GLU A 169 -3.13 -16.41 -9.06
CA GLU A 169 -2.29 -16.30 -7.88
C GLU A 169 -2.98 -16.80 -6.59
N CYS A 170 -4.28 -16.94 -6.62
CA CYS A 170 -5.10 -17.47 -5.53
C CYS A 170 -5.28 -18.99 -5.62
#